data_7ac3d254f358d862a0b3416559c64641
#
_entry.id   7ac3d254f358d862a0b3416559c64641
#
_cell.length_a   1.000
_cell.length_b   1.000
_cell.length_c   1.000
_cell.angle_alpha   90.00
_cell.angle_beta   90.00
_cell.angle_gamma   90.00
#
_symmetry.space_group_name_H-M   'P 1'
#
loop_
_entity.id
_entity.type
_entity.pdbx_description
1 polymer ?
#
loop_
_entity_poly.entity_id
_entity_poly.type
_entity_poly.pdbx_seq_one_letter_code
_entity_poly.pdbx_strand_id
1 'polypeptide(L)'
;QMKKKALRKDFYMEIRRSIGRFMSIFFIVAIGCAFFSGIRASEPDMRYSGDAYFDNRNMMDIEVISTLGLTDDDLQAIEDVDGIEAAEGGYSVDVLSSEGDNQIAVHVMSLLPSMNQVQLEDGRLPEAEDECAVDVDYLNESSLKIGDKITLSSGSDDEITDTLKTDTFTITGAVSSPNYISFQRGSTTIGNGS
;
A
#
# COMPACT_ATOMS: atom_id res chain seq x y z
N GLN A 1 22.69 61.53 -10.17
CA GLN A 1 23.20 60.18 -10.48
C GLN A 1 24.40 59.72 -9.61
N MET A 2 25.17 60.67 -9.06
CA MET A 2 26.34 60.34 -8.23
C MET A 2 25.99 59.71 -6.85
N LYS A 3 24.90 60.09 -6.20
CA LYS A 3 24.47 59.55 -4.88
C LYS A 3 24.21 58.03 -4.86
N LYS A 4 23.65 57.47 -5.96
CA LYS A 4 23.35 56.03 -6.05
C LYS A 4 24.59 55.13 -6.15
N LYS A 5 25.69 55.61 -6.76
CA LYS A 5 26.95 54.86 -6.86
C LYS A 5 27.70 54.79 -5.53
N ALA A 6 27.68 55.88 -4.74
CA ALA A 6 28.30 55.91 -3.41
C ALA A 6 27.56 54.96 -2.44
N LEU A 7 26.21 54.98 -2.44
CA LEU A 7 25.37 54.12 -1.58
C LEU A 7 25.60 52.63 -1.88
N ARG A 8 25.74 52.25 -3.14
CA ARG A 8 26.06 50.88 -3.54
C ARG A 8 27.46 50.46 -3.06
N LYS A 9 28.45 51.35 -3.13
CA LYS A 9 29.80 51.04 -2.69
C LYS A 9 29.85 50.87 -1.17
N ASP A 10 29.18 51.73 -0.42
CA ASP A 10 29.07 51.61 1.04
C ASP A 10 28.37 50.33 1.46
N PHE A 11 27.29 49.95 0.78
CA PHE A 11 26.58 48.68 1.03
C PHE A 11 27.47 47.45 0.81
N TYR A 12 28.23 47.41 -0.29
CA TYR A 12 29.20 46.34 -0.53
C TYR A 12 30.34 46.27 0.50
N MET A 13 30.82 47.43 0.94
CA MET A 13 31.87 47.47 1.97
C MET A 13 31.35 47.02 3.33
N GLU A 14 30.10 47.35 3.69
CA GLU A 14 29.48 46.93 4.94
C GLU A 14 29.28 45.41 4.97
N ILE A 15 28.77 44.82 3.89
CA ILE A 15 28.67 43.37 3.76
C ILE A 15 30.03 42.70 3.90
N ARG A 16 31.05 43.21 3.23
CA ARG A 16 32.39 42.62 3.28
C ARG A 16 33.04 42.71 4.65
N ARG A 17 32.69 43.74 5.43
CA ARG A 17 33.20 43.95 6.80
C ARG A 17 32.50 43.06 7.82
N SER A 18 31.26 42.64 7.56
CA SER A 18 30.46 41.77 8.44
C SER A 18 29.96 40.49 7.73
N ILE A 19 30.81 39.93 6.87
CA ILE A 19 30.44 38.79 6.00
C ILE A 19 29.89 37.60 6.78
N GLY A 20 30.43 37.30 7.97
CA GLY A 20 29.94 36.19 8.81
C GLY A 20 28.49 36.37 9.26
N ARG A 21 28.14 37.61 9.70
CA ARG A 21 26.76 37.91 10.10
C ARG A 21 25.80 37.88 8.90
N PHE A 22 26.23 38.44 7.76
CA PHE A 22 25.46 38.42 6.53
C PHE A 22 25.20 36.99 6.06
N MET A 23 26.25 36.16 6.03
CA MET A 23 26.12 34.76 5.61
C MET A 23 25.22 33.96 6.55
N SER A 24 25.28 34.18 7.85
CA SER A 24 24.38 33.52 8.81
C SER A 24 22.93 33.85 8.54
N ILE A 25 22.59 35.12 8.36
CA ILE A 25 21.21 35.52 8.05
C ILE A 25 20.77 34.99 6.69
N PHE A 26 21.67 35.08 5.68
CA PHE A 26 21.40 34.57 4.35
C PHE A 26 21.04 33.07 4.37
N PHE A 27 21.87 32.24 5.05
CA PHE A 27 21.62 30.81 5.13
C PHE A 27 20.35 30.46 5.91
N ILE A 28 20.03 31.18 6.99
CA ILE A 28 18.78 30.97 7.72
C ILE A 28 17.57 31.20 6.80
N VAL A 29 17.57 32.32 6.08
CA VAL A 29 16.48 32.64 5.15
C VAL A 29 16.44 31.66 3.97
N ALA A 30 17.61 31.34 3.40
CA ALA A 30 17.71 30.41 2.28
C ALA A 30 17.21 29.01 2.65
N ILE A 31 17.60 28.49 3.82
CA ILE A 31 17.14 27.19 4.32
C ILE A 31 15.63 27.22 4.57
N GLY A 32 15.10 28.29 5.19
CA GLY A 32 13.67 28.44 5.41
C GLY A 32 12.87 28.45 4.12
N CYS A 33 13.30 29.21 3.11
CA CYS A 33 12.67 29.25 1.80
C CYS A 33 12.79 27.92 1.07
N ALA A 34 13.95 27.27 1.10
CA ALA A 34 14.18 25.98 0.45
C ALA A 34 13.31 24.89 1.08
N PHE A 35 13.23 24.83 2.40
CA PHE A 35 12.40 23.87 3.12
C PHE A 35 10.91 24.06 2.82
N PHE A 36 10.42 25.30 2.89
CA PHE A 36 9.02 25.60 2.55
C PHE A 36 8.68 25.26 1.10
N SER A 37 9.57 25.64 0.16
CA SER A 37 9.39 25.32 -1.26
C SER A 37 9.42 23.80 -1.51
N GLY A 38 10.32 23.09 -0.82
CA GLY A 38 10.41 21.63 -0.93
C GLY A 38 9.13 20.93 -0.47
N ILE A 39 8.60 21.31 0.70
CA ILE A 39 7.33 20.75 1.19
C ILE A 39 6.18 21.04 0.21
N ARG A 40 6.09 22.25 -0.31
CA ARG A 40 5.03 22.62 -1.27
C ARG A 40 5.14 21.88 -2.60
N ALA A 41 6.35 21.57 -3.04
CA ALA A 41 6.58 20.82 -4.27
C ALA A 41 6.30 19.32 -4.10
N SER A 42 6.42 18.76 -2.89
CA SER A 42 6.19 17.34 -2.65
C SER A 42 4.73 16.91 -2.75
N GLU A 43 3.79 17.80 -2.46
CA GLU A 43 2.34 17.48 -2.50
C GLU A 43 1.86 17.02 -3.88
N PRO A 44 2.09 17.77 -4.98
CA PRO A 44 1.66 17.33 -6.30
C PRO A 44 2.38 16.07 -6.77
N ASP A 45 3.66 15.89 -6.43
CA ASP A 45 4.43 14.71 -6.80
C ASP A 45 3.90 13.45 -6.10
N MET A 46 3.54 13.56 -4.82
CA MET A 46 2.94 12.45 -4.06
C MET A 46 1.57 12.08 -4.61
N ARG A 47 0.72 13.06 -4.95
CA ARG A 47 -0.58 12.79 -5.57
C ARG A 47 -0.43 12.10 -6.91
N TYR A 48 0.41 12.63 -7.78
CA TYR A 48 0.65 12.03 -9.09
C TYR A 48 1.19 10.59 -8.99
N SER A 49 2.12 10.35 -8.07
CA SER A 49 2.67 9.01 -7.85
C SER A 49 1.62 8.05 -7.29
N GLY A 50 0.76 8.53 -6.37
CA GLY A 50 -0.35 7.75 -5.83
C GLY A 50 -1.38 7.40 -6.90
N ASP A 51 -1.86 8.39 -7.66
CA ASP A 51 -2.81 8.19 -8.75
C ASP A 51 -2.26 7.19 -9.77
N ALA A 52 -1.01 7.39 -10.23
CA ALA A 52 -0.36 6.48 -11.17
C ALA A 52 -0.18 5.05 -10.61
N TYR A 53 0.05 4.91 -9.31
CA TYR A 53 0.14 3.60 -8.67
C TYR A 53 -1.20 2.86 -8.69
N PHE A 54 -2.28 3.54 -8.31
CA PHE A 54 -3.62 2.95 -8.28
C PHE A 54 -4.15 2.67 -9.68
N ASP A 55 -3.98 3.59 -10.63
CA ASP A 55 -4.39 3.41 -12.03
C ASP A 55 -3.66 2.22 -12.67
N ASN A 56 -2.34 2.09 -12.46
CA ASN A 56 -1.56 0.99 -13.01
C ASN A 56 -1.92 -0.38 -12.40
N ARG A 57 -2.56 -0.40 -11.23
CA ARG A 57 -3.02 -1.62 -10.55
C ARG A 57 -4.51 -1.88 -10.74
N ASN A 58 -5.19 -1.00 -11.49
CA ASN A 58 -6.64 -1.07 -11.68
C ASN A 58 -7.37 -1.25 -10.35
N MET A 59 -7.02 -0.39 -9.38
CA MET A 59 -7.61 -0.48 -8.05
C MET A 59 -9.10 -0.17 -8.11
N MET A 60 -9.91 -0.94 -7.42
CA MET A 60 -11.35 -0.73 -7.31
C MET A 60 -11.66 0.63 -6.65
N ASP A 61 -12.69 1.31 -7.12
CA ASP A 61 -13.22 2.51 -6.49
C ASP A 61 -14.22 2.19 -5.38
N ILE A 62 -14.97 1.11 -5.54
CA ILE A 62 -16.06 0.70 -4.64
C ILE A 62 -15.98 -0.81 -4.38
N GLU A 63 -16.04 -1.19 -3.11
CA GLU A 63 -16.20 -2.57 -2.67
C GLU A 63 -17.61 -2.76 -2.12
N VAL A 64 -18.30 -3.80 -2.57
CA VAL A 64 -19.62 -4.19 -2.07
C VAL A 64 -19.51 -5.53 -1.35
N ILE A 65 -19.77 -5.54 -0.06
CA ILE A 65 -19.67 -6.72 0.79
C ILE A 65 -21.06 -7.16 1.23
N SER A 66 -21.34 -8.45 1.09
CA SER A 66 -22.57 -9.07 1.59
C SER A 66 -22.25 -10.19 2.57
N THR A 67 -22.93 -10.22 3.70
CA THR A 67 -22.81 -11.28 4.71
C THR A 67 -23.43 -12.62 4.26
N LEU A 68 -24.28 -12.59 3.24
CA LEU A 68 -24.92 -13.77 2.65
C LEU A 68 -24.25 -14.20 1.34
N GLY A 69 -23.18 -13.52 0.95
CA GLY A 69 -22.58 -13.64 -0.37
C GLY A 69 -23.33 -12.82 -1.44
N LEU A 70 -22.75 -12.74 -2.61
CA LEU A 70 -23.32 -12.15 -3.82
C LEU A 70 -23.37 -13.21 -4.89
N THR A 71 -24.39 -13.16 -5.73
CA THR A 71 -24.60 -14.07 -6.86
C THR A 71 -24.13 -13.44 -8.16
N ASP A 72 -24.04 -14.24 -9.22
CA ASP A 72 -23.75 -13.73 -10.56
C ASP A 72 -24.82 -12.75 -11.05
N ASP A 73 -26.10 -12.95 -10.63
CA ASP A 73 -27.18 -12.00 -10.94
C ASP A 73 -26.98 -10.65 -10.23
N ASP A 74 -26.47 -10.65 -9.00
CA ASP A 74 -26.13 -9.42 -8.27
C ASP A 74 -24.96 -8.69 -8.94
N LEU A 75 -23.94 -9.44 -9.40
CA LEU A 75 -22.82 -8.89 -10.13
C LEU A 75 -23.27 -8.22 -11.43
N GLN A 76 -24.13 -8.91 -12.20
CA GLN A 76 -24.71 -8.35 -13.42
C GLN A 76 -25.55 -7.10 -13.13
N ALA A 77 -26.31 -7.10 -12.04
CA ALA A 77 -27.11 -5.94 -11.65
C ALA A 77 -26.23 -4.73 -11.28
N ILE A 78 -25.03 -4.95 -10.72
CA ILE A 78 -24.05 -3.91 -10.44
C ILE A 78 -23.48 -3.37 -11.75
N GLU A 79 -23.10 -4.24 -12.69
CA GLU A 79 -22.55 -3.83 -14.00
C GLU A 79 -23.57 -3.01 -14.82
N ASP A 80 -24.87 -3.30 -14.68
CA ASP A 80 -25.94 -2.58 -15.37
C ASP A 80 -26.21 -1.17 -14.79
N VAL A 81 -25.55 -0.77 -13.70
CA VAL A 81 -25.70 0.58 -13.12
C VAL A 81 -24.96 1.59 -13.98
N ASP A 82 -25.65 2.67 -14.36
CA ASP A 82 -25.03 3.76 -15.15
C ASP A 82 -23.86 4.40 -14.40
N GLY A 83 -22.70 4.41 -15.03
CA GLY A 83 -21.46 4.93 -14.48
C GLY A 83 -20.52 3.87 -13.89
N ILE A 84 -20.91 2.60 -13.90
CA ILE A 84 -20.00 1.47 -13.59
C ILE A 84 -19.30 1.07 -14.90
N GLU A 85 -17.98 1.01 -14.87
CA GLU A 85 -17.17 0.58 -16.02
C GLU A 85 -17.03 -0.94 -16.07
N ALA A 86 -16.78 -1.56 -14.92
CA ALA A 86 -16.67 -3.01 -14.76
C ALA A 86 -16.93 -3.41 -13.31
N ALA A 87 -17.32 -4.66 -13.08
CA ALA A 87 -17.41 -5.27 -11.76
C ALA A 87 -16.77 -6.65 -11.78
N GLU A 88 -16.07 -7.03 -10.72
CA GLU A 88 -15.47 -8.36 -10.55
C GLU A 88 -15.87 -8.96 -9.20
N GLY A 89 -16.31 -10.21 -9.21
CA GLY A 89 -16.62 -10.96 -8.00
C GLY A 89 -15.35 -11.52 -7.38
N GLY A 90 -15.20 -11.33 -6.07
CA GLY A 90 -14.09 -11.84 -5.30
C GLY A 90 -14.53 -12.48 -3.99
N TYR A 91 -13.63 -13.24 -3.38
CA TYR A 91 -13.83 -13.84 -2.06
C TYR A 91 -12.75 -13.34 -1.13
N SER A 92 -13.13 -13.05 0.11
CA SER A 92 -12.20 -12.74 1.17
C SER A 92 -12.63 -13.36 2.50
N VAL A 93 -11.67 -13.75 3.31
CA VAL A 93 -11.92 -14.35 4.62
C VAL A 93 -10.76 -14.07 5.55
N ASP A 94 -11.08 -13.80 6.82
CA ASP A 94 -10.11 -13.72 7.89
C ASP A 94 -9.88 -15.12 8.46
N VAL A 95 -8.63 -15.54 8.56
CA VAL A 95 -8.23 -16.85 9.06
C VAL A 95 -7.02 -16.72 9.97
N LEU A 96 -6.67 -17.78 10.68
CA LEU A 96 -5.47 -17.85 11.49
C LEU A 96 -4.38 -18.63 10.75
N SER A 97 -3.22 -18.01 10.62
CA SER A 97 -1.99 -18.69 10.23
C SER A 97 -1.25 -19.16 11.47
N SER A 98 -0.83 -20.41 11.50
CA SER A 98 -0.07 -20.99 12.61
C SER A 98 1.39 -21.12 12.23
N GLU A 99 2.25 -20.40 12.94
CA GLU A 99 3.70 -20.49 12.83
C GLU A 99 4.28 -20.91 14.19
N GLY A 100 4.54 -22.21 14.35
CA GLY A 100 4.93 -22.79 15.64
C GLY A 100 3.84 -22.60 16.71
N ASP A 101 4.20 -21.96 17.83
CA ASP A 101 3.26 -21.67 18.92
C ASP A 101 2.51 -20.32 18.73
N ASN A 102 2.82 -19.57 17.69
CA ASN A 102 2.19 -18.28 17.43
C ASN A 102 1.05 -18.45 16.41
N GLN A 103 -0.05 -17.76 16.66
CA GLN A 103 -1.14 -17.63 15.71
C GLN A 103 -1.28 -16.16 15.32
N ILE A 104 -1.36 -15.92 14.03
CA ILE A 104 -1.50 -14.59 13.43
C ILE A 104 -2.75 -14.59 12.57
N ALA A 105 -3.60 -13.58 12.75
CA ALA A 105 -4.75 -13.38 11.87
C ALA A 105 -4.28 -12.84 10.52
N VAL A 106 -4.62 -13.55 9.46
CA VAL A 106 -4.32 -13.17 8.08
C VAL A 106 -5.59 -13.02 7.27
N HIS A 107 -5.61 -12.04 6.40
CA HIS A 107 -6.70 -11.81 5.47
C HIS A 107 -6.40 -12.49 4.13
N VAL A 108 -7.15 -13.53 3.80
CA VAL A 108 -7.02 -14.28 2.55
C VAL A 108 -8.03 -13.72 1.55
N MET A 109 -7.57 -13.42 0.35
CA MET A 109 -8.42 -12.93 -0.73
C MET A 109 -8.11 -13.64 -2.05
N SER A 110 -9.10 -13.75 -2.90
CA SER A 110 -8.91 -14.26 -4.25
C SER A 110 -8.17 -13.23 -5.12
N LEU A 111 -7.32 -13.72 -6.02
CA LEU A 111 -6.74 -12.88 -7.06
C LEU A 111 -7.80 -12.60 -8.12
N LEU A 112 -8.03 -11.33 -8.41
CA LEU A 112 -8.97 -10.90 -9.43
C LEU A 112 -8.31 -10.89 -10.81
N PRO A 113 -9.07 -11.18 -11.89
CA PRO A 113 -8.54 -11.22 -13.25
C PRO A 113 -7.95 -9.89 -13.73
N SER A 114 -8.61 -8.76 -13.44
CA SER A 114 -8.18 -7.47 -13.91
C SER A 114 -8.14 -6.36 -12.87
N MET A 115 -8.93 -6.45 -11.79
CA MET A 115 -8.94 -5.47 -10.71
C MET A 115 -7.93 -5.79 -9.62
N ASN A 116 -7.55 -4.78 -8.83
CA ASN A 116 -6.68 -4.90 -7.64
C ASN A 116 -5.40 -5.71 -7.91
N GLN A 117 -4.76 -5.47 -9.04
CA GLN A 117 -3.61 -6.25 -9.48
C GLN A 117 -2.44 -6.13 -8.50
N VAL A 118 -2.06 -7.24 -7.88
CA VAL A 118 -0.92 -7.31 -6.98
C VAL A 118 0.39 -7.14 -7.75
N GLN A 119 1.40 -6.61 -7.10
CA GLN A 119 2.75 -6.55 -7.62
C GLN A 119 3.53 -7.77 -7.14
N LEU A 120 4.02 -8.57 -8.07
CA LEU A 120 4.95 -9.64 -7.77
C LEU A 120 6.33 -9.04 -7.44
N GLU A 121 6.80 -9.29 -6.22
CA GLU A 121 8.12 -8.84 -5.75
C GLU A 121 9.17 -9.95 -5.89
N ASP A 122 8.77 -11.20 -5.63
CA ASP A 122 9.64 -12.39 -5.79
C ASP A 122 8.80 -13.64 -6.08
N GLY A 123 9.40 -14.63 -6.75
CA GLY A 123 8.74 -15.88 -7.08
C GLY A 123 7.78 -15.80 -8.27
N ARG A 124 6.60 -16.37 -8.14
CA ARG A 124 5.51 -16.35 -9.13
C ARG A 124 4.14 -16.28 -8.48
N LEU A 125 3.14 -15.87 -9.24
CA LEU A 125 1.75 -15.95 -8.80
C LEU A 125 1.26 -17.40 -8.72
N PRO A 126 0.28 -17.72 -7.85
CA PRO A 126 -0.36 -19.02 -7.77
C PRO A 126 -1.00 -19.44 -9.10
N GLU A 127 -0.83 -20.67 -9.47
CA GLU A 127 -1.45 -21.30 -10.66
C GLU A 127 -2.31 -22.50 -10.29
N ALA A 128 -2.14 -23.06 -9.10
CA ALA A 128 -2.90 -24.20 -8.58
C ALA A 128 -3.71 -23.82 -7.34
N GLU A 129 -4.73 -24.63 -7.04
CA GLU A 129 -5.68 -24.37 -5.95
C GLU A 129 -5.07 -24.51 -4.54
N ASP A 130 -3.92 -25.17 -4.43
CA ASP A 130 -3.15 -25.37 -3.20
C ASP A 130 -1.91 -24.45 -3.12
N GLU A 131 -1.87 -23.41 -3.96
CA GLU A 131 -0.81 -22.42 -3.98
C GLU A 131 -1.32 -21.07 -3.49
N CYS A 132 -0.42 -20.30 -2.86
CA CYS A 132 -0.70 -18.92 -2.45
C CYS A 132 0.49 -18.00 -2.72
N ALA A 133 0.21 -16.71 -2.87
CA ALA A 133 1.19 -15.65 -2.72
C ALA A 133 0.93 -14.95 -1.38
N VAL A 134 1.99 -14.54 -0.72
CA VAL A 134 1.90 -13.85 0.57
C VAL A 134 2.44 -12.42 0.45
N ASP A 135 1.99 -11.55 1.34
CA ASP A 135 2.52 -10.20 1.42
C ASP A 135 4.03 -10.23 1.73
N VAL A 136 4.78 -9.35 1.08
CA VAL A 136 6.25 -9.28 1.23
C VAL A 136 6.67 -8.97 2.66
N ASP A 137 5.91 -8.15 3.38
CA ASP A 137 6.22 -7.80 4.77
C ASP A 137 5.93 -8.98 5.71
N TYR A 138 4.82 -9.71 5.47
CA TYR A 138 4.53 -10.96 6.17
C TYR A 138 5.67 -11.97 5.99
N LEU A 139 6.14 -12.17 4.75
CA LEU A 139 7.23 -13.11 4.48
C LEU A 139 8.55 -12.69 5.15
N ASN A 140 8.83 -11.38 5.20
CA ASN A 140 10.03 -10.85 5.85
C ASN A 140 10.00 -10.97 7.38
N GLU A 141 8.82 -10.88 8.00
CA GLU A 141 8.62 -10.96 9.43
C GLU A 141 8.46 -12.41 9.95
N SER A 142 8.01 -13.32 9.06
CA SER A 142 7.85 -14.74 9.35
C SER A 142 9.18 -15.50 9.16
N SER A 143 9.22 -16.76 9.60
CA SER A 143 10.33 -17.68 9.29
C SER A 143 10.15 -18.41 7.96
N LEU A 144 9.03 -18.18 7.29
CA LEU A 144 8.64 -18.84 6.03
C LEU A 144 9.40 -18.30 4.82
N LYS A 145 9.48 -19.13 3.79
CA LYS A 145 10.12 -18.80 2.51
C LYS A 145 9.27 -19.30 1.35
N ILE A 146 9.52 -18.76 0.18
CA ILE A 146 8.95 -19.29 -1.07
C ILE A 146 9.31 -20.76 -1.20
N GLY A 147 8.30 -21.60 -1.41
CA GLY A 147 8.38 -23.06 -1.43
C GLY A 147 7.95 -23.74 -0.13
N ASP A 148 7.87 -23.02 0.97
CA ASP A 148 7.35 -23.55 2.25
C ASP A 148 5.83 -23.66 2.22
N LYS A 149 5.29 -24.41 3.18
CA LYS A 149 3.84 -24.57 3.33
C LYS A 149 3.35 -23.73 4.50
N ILE A 150 2.24 -23.03 4.28
CA ILE A 150 1.49 -22.33 5.29
C ILE A 150 0.21 -23.10 5.59
N THR A 151 -0.09 -23.29 6.88
CA THR A 151 -1.32 -23.94 7.33
C THR A 151 -2.24 -22.90 7.94
N LEU A 152 -3.46 -22.87 7.44
CA LEU A 152 -4.51 -21.94 7.85
C LEU A 152 -5.55 -22.67 8.67
N SER A 153 -6.12 -21.99 9.65
CA SER A 153 -7.21 -22.50 10.47
C SER A 153 -8.32 -21.47 10.62
N SER A 154 -9.52 -21.93 10.81
CA SER A 154 -10.64 -21.05 11.13
C SER A 154 -10.38 -20.37 12.49
N GLY A 155 -10.77 -19.14 12.65
CA GLY A 155 -10.80 -18.45 13.95
C GLY A 155 -12.05 -18.79 14.77
N SER A 156 -12.90 -19.69 14.30
CA SER A 156 -14.15 -20.15 14.91
C SER A 156 -14.16 -21.67 15.13
N ASP A 157 -15.29 -22.20 15.60
CA ASP A 157 -15.50 -23.65 15.77
C ASP A 157 -15.79 -24.37 14.42
N ASP A 158 -15.92 -23.64 13.32
CA ASP A 158 -16.16 -24.18 11.99
C ASP A 158 -14.87 -24.73 11.37
N GLU A 159 -14.98 -25.72 10.48
CA GLU A 159 -13.81 -26.22 9.75
C GLU A 159 -13.41 -25.22 8.65
N ILE A 160 -12.12 -24.97 8.51
CA ILE A 160 -11.59 -24.06 7.48
C ILE A 160 -11.97 -24.50 6.07
N THR A 161 -12.16 -25.82 5.87
CA THR A 161 -12.53 -26.43 4.61
C THR A 161 -13.97 -26.14 4.17
N ASP A 162 -14.79 -25.58 5.04
CA ASP A 162 -16.11 -25.06 4.66
C ASP A 162 -16.00 -23.77 3.84
N THR A 163 -14.87 -23.06 3.97
CA THR A 163 -14.63 -21.77 3.29
C THR A 163 -13.53 -21.87 2.24
N LEU A 164 -12.44 -22.57 2.55
CA LEU A 164 -11.31 -22.77 1.65
C LEU A 164 -11.26 -24.23 1.19
N LYS A 165 -10.81 -24.48 -0.04
CA LYS A 165 -10.71 -25.84 -0.60
C LYS A 165 -9.69 -26.73 0.12
N THR A 166 -8.69 -26.12 0.76
CA THR A 166 -7.64 -26.79 1.54
C THR A 166 -7.24 -25.89 2.72
N ASP A 167 -6.69 -26.50 3.74
CA ASP A 167 -6.13 -25.82 4.91
C ASP A 167 -4.62 -25.50 4.74
N THR A 168 -3.99 -26.12 3.75
CA THR A 168 -2.54 -26.01 3.57
C THR A 168 -2.22 -25.54 2.17
N PHE A 169 -1.46 -24.46 2.08
CA PHE A 169 -1.05 -23.86 0.81
C PHE A 169 0.48 -23.82 0.70
N THR A 170 0.98 -23.94 -0.53
CA THR A 170 2.38 -23.74 -0.84
C THR A 170 2.62 -22.29 -1.24
N ILE A 171 3.56 -21.62 -0.60
CA ILE A 171 3.92 -20.23 -0.92
C ILE A 171 4.71 -20.23 -2.23
N THR A 172 4.18 -19.59 -3.26
CA THR A 172 4.81 -19.52 -4.59
C THR A 172 5.44 -18.17 -4.89
N GLY A 173 5.00 -17.12 -4.20
CA GLY A 173 5.54 -15.79 -4.40
C GLY A 173 5.27 -14.84 -3.25
N ALA A 174 6.04 -13.77 -3.26
CA ALA A 174 5.85 -12.60 -2.42
C ALA A 174 5.27 -11.47 -3.26
N VAL A 175 4.23 -10.83 -2.76
CA VAL A 175 3.50 -9.77 -3.47
C VAL A 175 3.30 -8.54 -2.59
N SER A 176 3.05 -7.39 -3.21
CA SER A 176 2.46 -6.22 -2.56
C SER A 176 1.10 -5.92 -3.17
N SER A 177 0.12 -5.64 -2.31
CA SER A 177 -1.26 -5.38 -2.72
C SER A 177 -1.58 -3.88 -2.70
N PRO A 178 -2.30 -3.35 -3.70
CA PRO A 178 -2.75 -1.97 -3.68
C PRO A 178 -3.75 -1.68 -2.55
N ASN A 179 -4.41 -2.70 -2.00
CA ASN A 179 -5.35 -2.57 -0.90
C ASN A 179 -4.66 -2.24 0.44
N TYR A 180 -3.35 -2.51 0.56
CA TYR A 180 -2.57 -2.36 1.79
C TYR A 180 -1.33 -1.53 1.55
N ILE A 181 -1.51 -0.20 1.43
CA ILE A 181 -0.41 0.77 1.29
C ILE A 181 0.02 1.42 2.61
N SER A 182 -0.69 1.09 3.70
CA SER A 182 -0.41 1.64 5.03
C SER A 182 0.56 0.73 5.78
N PHE A 183 1.49 1.33 6.51
CA PHE A 183 2.32 0.62 7.49
C PHE A 183 1.52 0.13 8.70
N GLN A 184 0.27 0.53 8.83
CA GLN A 184 -0.62 0.05 9.88
C GLN A 184 -1.32 -1.20 9.37
N ARG A 185 -1.14 -2.28 10.10
CA ARG A 185 -1.91 -3.50 9.91
C ARG A 185 -3.38 -3.22 10.10
N GLY A 186 -4.23 -3.79 9.26
CA GLY A 186 -5.66 -3.69 9.38
C GLY A 186 -6.18 -4.34 10.67
N SER A 187 -7.49 -4.21 10.91
CA SER A 187 -8.19 -5.00 11.92
C SER A 187 -8.97 -6.12 11.21
N THR A 188 -8.94 -7.31 11.78
CA THR A 188 -9.70 -8.45 11.29
C THR A 188 -10.89 -8.74 12.22
N THR A 189 -11.81 -9.60 11.80
CA THR A 189 -12.93 -10.06 12.63
C THR A 189 -12.47 -10.97 13.78
N ILE A 190 -11.27 -11.55 13.69
CA ILE A 190 -10.69 -12.49 14.65
C ILE A 190 -9.54 -11.90 15.48
N GLY A 191 -9.25 -10.62 15.36
CA GLY A 191 -8.22 -9.94 16.14
C GLY A 191 -7.47 -8.88 15.37
N ASN A 192 -6.24 -8.58 15.80
CA ASN A 192 -5.37 -7.66 15.08
C ASN A 192 -4.73 -8.39 13.90
N GLY A 193 -4.99 -7.92 12.69
CA GLY A 193 -4.44 -8.48 11.46
C GLY A 193 -2.95 -8.24 11.28
N SER A 194 -2.36 -9.06 10.44
CA SER A 194 -0.98 -8.93 9.94
C SER A 194 -0.97 -8.89 8.43
#